data_d539dca203ca921c53f33b72da9d61c1
#
_entry.id   d539dca203ca921c53f33b72da9d61c1
#
_cell.length_a   1.000
_cell.length_b   1.000
_cell.length_c   1.000
_cell.angle_alpha   90.00
_cell.angle_beta   90.00
_cell.angle_gamma   90.00
#
_symmetry.space_group_name_H-M   'P 1'
#
loop_
_entity.id
_entity.type
_entity.pdbx_description
1 polymer ?
#
loop_
_entity_poly.entity_id
_entity_poly.type
_entity_poly.pdbx_seq_one_letter_code
_entity_poly.pdbx_strand_id
1 'polypeptide(L)'
;LASRTLNSKYRLLSSTDKSAEQQFETMQLHAGHEGGDSATGARAVPIYASSSFLFDDTAHGARLFKLEEFGNIYSRIMNPTNDVLEKRVSALEGGKMSLAVSSGQAAQFLAFATIMQSGQNIVS
;
A
#
# COMPACT_ATOMS: atom_id res chain seq x y z
N LEU A 1 -17.61 31.21 21.89
CA LEU A 1 -17.81 29.76 21.75
C LEU A 1 -18.86 29.53 20.65
N ALA A 2 -18.43 29.49 19.38
CA ALA A 2 -19.28 29.21 18.24
C ALA A 2 -18.97 27.77 17.78
N SER A 3 -19.90 26.85 18.02
CA SER A 3 -19.90 25.51 17.47
C SER A 3 -20.07 25.63 15.94
N ARG A 4 -19.04 25.34 15.18
CA ARG A 4 -19.15 25.14 13.74
C ARG A 4 -19.87 23.81 13.50
N THR A 5 -21.13 23.89 13.17
CA THR A 5 -21.91 22.80 12.59
C THR A 5 -21.28 22.44 11.24
N LEU A 6 -20.52 21.36 11.19
CA LEU A 6 -19.98 20.81 9.95
C LEU A 6 -21.14 20.36 9.06
N ASN A 7 -21.18 20.97 7.90
CA ASN A 7 -22.20 20.82 6.86
C ASN A 7 -22.33 19.33 6.46
N SER A 8 -23.55 18.79 6.54
CA SER A 8 -23.93 17.39 6.31
C SER A 8 -23.72 16.87 4.88
N LYS A 9 -23.00 17.59 4.05
CA LYS A 9 -22.81 17.30 2.62
C LYS A 9 -21.68 16.29 2.34
N TYR A 10 -20.87 15.96 3.37
CA TYR A 10 -19.85 14.92 3.29
C TYR A 10 -20.17 13.79 4.27
N ARG A 11 -21.29 13.12 4.03
CA ARG A 11 -21.57 11.85 4.70
C ARG A 11 -20.55 10.84 4.19
N LEU A 12 -19.53 10.56 5.00
CA LEU A 12 -18.64 9.44 4.78
C LEU A 12 -19.51 8.19 4.65
N LEU A 13 -19.51 7.59 3.48
CA LEU A 13 -20.10 6.27 3.26
C LEU A 13 -19.46 5.33 4.29
N SER A 14 -20.29 4.66 5.08
CA SER A 14 -19.84 3.74 6.12
C SER A 14 -18.97 2.65 5.46
N SER A 15 -17.95 2.19 6.16
CA SER A 15 -16.97 1.21 5.70
C SER A 15 -17.56 -0.15 5.30
N THR A 16 -18.87 -0.34 5.44
CA THR A 16 -19.60 -1.59 5.15
C THR A 16 -20.18 -1.66 3.74
N ASP A 17 -20.15 -0.57 2.96
CA ASP A 17 -20.77 -0.53 1.63
C ASP A 17 -19.76 -0.26 0.49
N LYS A 18 -18.47 -0.54 0.70
CA LYS A 18 -17.42 -0.39 -0.32
C LYS A 18 -17.30 -1.58 -1.27
N SER A 19 -18.21 -2.54 -1.21
CA SER A 19 -18.25 -3.69 -2.10
C SER A 19 -19.15 -3.50 -3.34
N ALA A 20 -19.61 -2.29 -3.64
CA ALA A 20 -20.03 -1.99 -5.00
C ALA A 20 -18.79 -2.19 -5.87
N GLU A 21 -18.79 -3.23 -6.71
CA GLU A 21 -17.68 -3.56 -7.61
C GLU A 21 -17.24 -2.31 -8.35
N GLN A 22 -16.10 -1.75 -7.94
CA GLN A 22 -15.53 -0.62 -8.65
C GLN A 22 -15.19 -1.11 -10.05
N GLN A 23 -15.61 -0.34 -11.05
CA GLN A 23 -15.25 -0.64 -12.44
C GLN A 23 -13.73 -0.59 -12.60
N PHE A 24 -13.21 -1.38 -13.52
CA PHE A 24 -11.77 -1.51 -13.76
C PHE A 24 -11.11 -0.15 -13.97
N GLU A 25 -11.74 0.75 -14.72
CA GLU A 25 -11.25 2.11 -14.98
C GLU A 25 -11.17 2.94 -13.69
N THR A 26 -12.10 2.76 -12.78
CA THR A 26 -12.07 3.43 -11.46
C THR A 26 -10.94 2.89 -10.60
N MET A 27 -10.73 1.59 -10.59
CA MET A 27 -9.63 0.95 -9.86
C MET A 27 -8.26 1.40 -10.36
N GLN A 28 -8.08 1.54 -11.69
CA GLN A 28 -6.83 2.05 -12.27
C GLN A 28 -6.42 3.41 -11.72
N LEU A 29 -7.39 4.27 -11.39
CA LEU A 29 -7.14 5.62 -10.90
C LEU A 29 -7.07 5.70 -9.38
N HIS A 30 -7.85 4.88 -8.67
CA HIS A 30 -8.13 5.15 -7.26
C HIS A 30 -7.71 4.04 -6.31
N ALA A 31 -7.62 2.79 -6.74
CA ALA A 31 -7.26 1.69 -5.84
C ALA A 31 -5.92 1.94 -5.13
N GLY A 32 -5.90 1.69 -3.82
CA GLY A 32 -4.75 1.93 -2.95
C GLY A 32 -4.55 3.39 -2.52
N HIS A 33 -5.35 4.34 -3.05
CA HIS A 33 -5.28 5.77 -2.69
C HIS A 33 -6.67 6.43 -2.77
N GLU A 34 -7.69 5.75 -2.32
CA GLU A 34 -9.09 6.15 -2.47
C GLU A 34 -9.40 7.48 -1.77
N GLY A 35 -8.84 7.68 -0.59
CA GLY A 35 -9.03 8.88 0.22
C GLY A 35 -8.15 10.07 -0.14
N GLY A 36 -7.15 9.88 -1.02
CA GLY A 36 -6.09 10.87 -1.20
C GLY A 36 -5.10 10.92 -0.04
N ASP A 37 -4.16 11.86 -0.09
CA ASP A 37 -3.18 12.06 0.98
C ASP A 37 -3.83 12.64 2.23
N SER A 38 -3.64 11.99 3.38
CA SER A 38 -4.28 12.38 4.64
C SER A 38 -3.76 13.70 5.23
N ALA A 39 -2.52 14.08 4.91
CA ALA A 39 -1.89 15.28 5.44
C ALA A 39 -2.28 16.53 4.65
N THR A 40 -2.41 16.42 3.32
CA THR A 40 -2.59 17.57 2.43
C THR A 40 -3.92 17.55 1.66
N GLY A 41 -4.60 16.40 1.63
CA GLY A 41 -5.77 16.18 0.79
C GLY A 41 -5.43 16.03 -0.70
N ALA A 42 -4.15 15.90 -1.06
CA ALA A 42 -3.72 15.77 -2.44
C ALA A 42 -4.32 14.51 -3.09
N ARG A 43 -4.88 14.67 -4.28
CA ARG A 43 -5.43 13.54 -5.04
C ARG A 43 -4.34 12.70 -5.70
N ALA A 44 -3.26 13.33 -6.13
CA ALA A 44 -2.09 12.63 -6.66
C ALA A 44 -1.36 11.89 -5.52
N VAL A 45 -0.81 10.73 -5.82
CA VAL A 45 0.02 9.98 -4.86
C VAL A 45 1.30 10.77 -4.59
N PRO A 46 1.60 11.15 -3.34
CA PRO A 46 2.85 11.80 -3.01
C PRO A 46 4.06 10.91 -3.30
N ILE A 47 5.16 11.52 -3.75
CA ILE A 47 6.43 10.83 -3.95
C ILE A 47 7.27 10.97 -2.68
N TYR A 48 7.37 9.90 -1.91
CA TYR A 48 8.18 9.85 -0.70
C TYR A 48 9.63 9.46 -1.03
N ALA A 49 10.42 10.44 -1.44
CA ALA A 49 11.85 10.27 -1.74
C ALA A 49 12.70 10.24 -0.45
N SER A 50 12.30 9.38 0.49
CA SER A 50 12.98 9.19 1.78
C SER A 50 13.54 7.78 1.88
N SER A 51 14.75 7.64 2.44
CA SER A 51 15.32 6.33 2.73
C SER A 51 14.81 5.73 4.04
N SER A 52 14.50 6.56 5.04
CA SER A 52 14.10 6.13 6.38
C SER A 52 12.98 7.00 6.94
N PHE A 53 12.30 6.48 7.94
CA PHE A 53 11.17 7.12 8.60
C PHE A 53 11.43 7.24 10.09
N LEU A 54 10.84 8.24 10.73
CA LEU A 54 10.99 8.47 12.16
C LEU A 54 10.08 7.54 12.95
N PHE A 55 10.54 7.18 14.13
CA PHE A 55 9.74 6.49 15.15
C PHE A 55 9.35 7.48 16.24
N ASP A 56 8.19 7.29 16.85
CA ASP A 56 7.74 8.14 17.97
C ASP A 56 8.65 7.95 19.17
N ASP A 57 9.03 6.70 19.46
CA ASP A 57 9.95 6.31 20.51
C ASP A 57 10.64 4.96 20.21
N THR A 58 11.52 4.53 21.09
CA THR A 58 12.23 3.25 20.97
C THR A 58 11.29 2.05 21.02
N ALA A 59 10.21 2.13 21.80
CA ALA A 59 9.23 1.04 21.92
C ALA A 59 8.40 0.89 20.63
N HIS A 60 8.01 2.02 20.01
CA HIS A 60 7.37 2.02 18.68
C HIS A 60 8.30 1.39 17.64
N GLY A 61 9.55 1.80 17.57
CA GLY A 61 10.52 1.17 16.67
C GLY A 61 10.64 -0.33 16.89
N ALA A 62 10.71 -0.78 18.15
CA ALA A 62 10.80 -2.21 18.46
C ALA A 62 9.56 -3.00 17.99
N ARG A 63 8.35 -2.45 18.12
CA ARG A 63 7.11 -3.10 17.62
C ARG A 63 7.11 -3.22 16.10
N LEU A 64 7.53 -2.19 15.39
CA LEU A 64 7.63 -2.21 13.93
C LEU A 64 8.61 -3.28 13.45
N PHE A 65 9.80 -3.37 14.04
CA PHE A 65 10.81 -4.38 13.67
C PHE A 65 10.39 -5.81 14.03
N LYS A 66 9.55 -5.99 15.04
CA LYS A 66 8.97 -7.30 15.39
C LYS A 66 7.73 -7.66 14.56
N LEU A 67 7.27 -6.77 13.68
CA LEU A 67 6.04 -6.92 12.91
C LEU A 67 4.78 -7.03 13.79
N GLU A 68 4.82 -6.48 15.00
CA GLU A 68 3.67 -6.37 15.91
C GLU A 68 2.78 -5.18 15.53
N GLU A 69 3.32 -4.25 14.76
CA GLU A 69 2.66 -3.05 14.25
C GLU A 69 3.08 -2.81 12.80
N PHE A 70 2.15 -2.33 11.97
CA PHE A 70 2.45 -1.95 10.58
C PHE A 70 2.81 -0.47 10.51
N GLY A 71 3.90 -0.15 9.82
CA GLY A 71 4.32 1.23 9.61
C GLY A 71 5.58 1.31 8.75
N ASN A 72 5.97 2.53 8.43
CA ASN A 72 7.13 2.77 7.57
C ASN A 72 8.41 2.74 8.40
N ILE A 73 9.39 1.96 7.96
CA ILE A 73 10.71 1.84 8.60
C ILE A 73 11.79 2.35 7.65
N TYR A 74 11.88 1.73 6.48
CA TYR A 74 12.94 1.97 5.52
C TYR A 74 12.45 1.66 4.09
N SER A 75 12.70 2.55 3.14
CA SER A 75 12.10 2.50 1.80
C SER A 75 12.42 1.26 0.98
N ARG A 76 13.52 0.54 1.25
CA ARG A 76 13.79 -0.74 0.61
C ARG A 76 12.79 -1.82 1.03
N ILE A 77 12.22 -1.72 2.23
CA ILE A 77 11.27 -2.68 2.78
C ILE A 77 9.84 -2.23 2.47
N MET A 78 9.54 -0.96 2.76
CA MET A 78 8.22 -0.36 2.57
C MET A 78 8.32 1.14 2.33
N ASN A 79 7.55 1.65 1.40
CA ASN A 79 7.46 3.08 1.10
C ASN A 79 6.01 3.40 0.71
N PRO A 80 5.40 4.49 1.22
CA PRO A 80 4.01 4.81 0.92
C PRO A 80 3.71 4.98 -0.56
N THR A 81 4.67 5.44 -1.37
CA THR A 81 4.50 5.55 -2.83
C THR A 81 4.41 4.17 -3.48
N ASN A 82 5.29 3.24 -3.10
CA ASN A 82 5.27 1.87 -3.61
C ASN A 82 4.04 1.11 -3.14
N ASP A 83 3.61 1.33 -1.89
CA ASP A 83 2.43 0.70 -1.31
C ASP A 83 1.16 0.95 -2.14
N VAL A 84 1.00 2.18 -2.67
CA VAL A 84 -0.12 2.48 -3.56
C VAL A 84 -0.04 1.70 -4.87
N LEU A 85 1.16 1.56 -5.46
CA LEU A 85 1.36 0.76 -6.66
C LEU A 85 1.01 -0.72 -6.39
N GLU A 86 1.55 -1.26 -5.30
CA GLU A 86 1.35 -2.66 -4.90
C GLU A 86 -0.14 -2.97 -4.65
N LYS A 87 -0.84 -2.12 -3.91
CA LYS A 87 -2.29 -2.25 -3.68
C LYS A 87 -3.10 -2.14 -4.96
N ARG A 88 -2.74 -1.22 -5.84
CA ARG A 88 -3.44 -0.99 -7.10
C ARG A 88 -3.30 -2.17 -8.05
N VAL A 89 -2.09 -2.66 -8.24
CA VAL A 89 -1.84 -3.85 -9.07
C VAL A 89 -2.57 -5.06 -8.48
N SER A 90 -2.50 -5.27 -7.16
CA SER A 90 -3.27 -6.35 -6.50
C SER A 90 -4.77 -6.26 -6.78
N ALA A 91 -5.34 -5.06 -6.69
CA ALA A 91 -6.77 -4.86 -6.96
C ALA A 91 -7.14 -5.14 -8.42
N LEU A 92 -6.32 -4.69 -9.37
CA LEU A 92 -6.56 -4.88 -10.80
C LEU A 92 -6.43 -6.34 -11.24
N GLU A 93 -5.50 -7.08 -10.64
CA GLU A 93 -5.24 -8.48 -10.95
C GLU A 93 -6.07 -9.45 -10.09
N GLY A 94 -6.89 -8.95 -9.15
CA GLY A 94 -7.62 -9.79 -8.19
C GLY A 94 -6.70 -10.55 -7.24
N GLY A 95 -5.46 -10.07 -7.06
CA GLY A 95 -4.46 -10.66 -6.19
C GLY A 95 -4.66 -10.26 -4.73
N LYS A 96 -4.10 -11.04 -3.83
CA LYS A 96 -4.09 -10.73 -2.40
C LYS A 96 -3.13 -9.61 -2.05
N MET A 97 -1.92 -9.67 -2.62
CA MET A 97 -0.83 -8.73 -2.40
C MET A 97 0.07 -8.70 -3.64
N SER A 98 0.77 -7.59 -3.83
CA SER A 98 1.84 -7.44 -4.82
C SER A 98 3.10 -6.94 -4.12
N LEU A 99 4.24 -7.19 -4.72
CA LEU A 99 5.53 -6.68 -4.28
C LEU A 99 6.23 -5.99 -5.45
N ALA A 100 6.49 -4.69 -5.31
CA ALA A 100 7.27 -3.95 -6.28
C ALA A 100 8.77 -4.18 -6.05
N VAL A 101 9.48 -4.52 -7.12
CA VAL A 101 10.92 -4.77 -7.09
C VAL A 101 11.63 -3.98 -8.18
N SER A 102 12.95 -3.91 -8.12
CA SER A 102 13.77 -3.03 -8.96
C SER A 102 13.85 -3.45 -10.43
N SER A 103 13.48 -4.68 -10.79
CA SER A 103 13.49 -5.16 -12.17
C SER A 103 12.62 -6.39 -12.38
N GLY A 104 12.26 -6.67 -13.64
CA GLY A 104 11.56 -7.90 -14.01
C GLY A 104 12.35 -9.16 -13.67
N GLN A 105 13.66 -9.15 -13.81
CA GLN A 105 14.52 -10.28 -13.42
C GLN A 105 14.47 -10.54 -11.90
N ALA A 106 14.45 -9.48 -11.09
CA ALA A 106 14.28 -9.62 -9.65
C ALA A 106 12.90 -10.20 -9.31
N ALA A 107 11.84 -9.78 -10.01
CA ALA A 107 10.49 -10.32 -9.82
C ALA A 107 10.42 -11.81 -10.14
N GLN A 108 10.97 -12.23 -11.27
CA GLN A 108 11.02 -13.64 -11.66
C GLN A 108 11.84 -14.47 -10.68
N PHE A 109 13.04 -14.00 -10.31
CA PHE A 109 13.88 -14.69 -9.35
C PHE A 109 13.18 -14.89 -8.00
N LEU A 110 12.55 -13.84 -7.47
CA LEU A 110 11.82 -13.92 -6.20
C LEU A 110 10.64 -14.87 -6.27
N ALA A 111 9.87 -14.84 -7.38
CA ALA A 111 8.76 -15.76 -7.57
C ALA A 111 9.24 -17.22 -7.52
N PHE A 112 10.29 -17.57 -8.27
CA PHE A 112 10.81 -18.93 -8.29
C PHE A 112 11.47 -19.32 -6.97
N ALA A 113 12.29 -18.45 -6.39
CA ALA A 113 12.97 -18.72 -5.13
C ALA A 113 12.02 -18.92 -3.94
N THR A 114 10.80 -18.34 -4.03
CA THR A 114 9.79 -18.50 -2.99
C THR A 114 9.11 -19.87 -3.03
N ILE A 115 8.90 -20.42 -4.22
CA ILE A 115 8.12 -21.68 -4.41
C ILE A 115 9.00 -22.89 -4.70
N MET A 116 10.29 -22.72 -4.98
CA MET A 116 11.20 -23.77 -5.41
C MET A 116 12.41 -23.91 -4.50
N GLN A 117 12.91 -25.12 -4.44
CA GLN A 117 14.15 -25.47 -3.75
C GLN A 117 15.19 -26.04 -4.73
N SER A 118 16.45 -26.06 -4.29
CA SER A 118 17.53 -26.65 -5.08
C SER A 118 17.21 -28.11 -5.45
N GLY A 119 17.43 -28.48 -6.71
CA GLY A 119 17.13 -29.81 -7.24
C GLY A 119 15.71 -29.96 -7.82
N GLN A 120 14.83 -28.99 -7.72
CA GLN A 120 13.53 -28.98 -8.38
C GLN A 120 13.64 -28.43 -9.82
N ASN A 121 12.69 -28.81 -10.66
CA ASN A 121 12.65 -28.43 -12.07
C ASN A 121 11.47 -27.51 -12.39
N ILE A 122 11.68 -26.62 -13.35
CA ILE A 122 10.63 -25.82 -14.00
C ILE A 122 10.48 -26.28 -15.43
N VAL A 123 9.24 -26.44 -15.86
CA VAL A 123 8.90 -26.66 -17.27
C VAL A 123 8.17 -25.41 -17.77
N SER A 124 8.67 -24.77 -18.82
CA SER A 124 8.08 -23.55 -19.40
C SER A 124 8.01 -23.66 -20.92
#